data_4454511b38753db902048e60803f2d37
#
_entry.id   4454511b38753db902048e60803f2d37
#
_cell.length_a   1.000
_cell.length_b   1.000
_cell.length_c   1.000
_cell.angle_alpha   90.00
_cell.angle_beta   90.00
_cell.angle_gamma   90.00
#
_symmetry.space_group_name_H-M   'P 1'
#
loop_
_entity.id
_entity.type
_entity.pdbx_description
1 polymer ?
#
loop_
_entity_poly.entity_id
_entity_poly.type
_entity_poly.pdbx_seq_one_letter_code
_entity_poly.pdbx_strand_id
1 'polypeptide(L)'
;AEILLGRSPHFPPGLYSTLAGFVDAGESAEQAVHREIFEETGLRIRAPRYFSSQAWPFPHALMLGYQAEYAGGDIVCAPGEIEDARFFHVDALPPLFPIRYAMANQLLRDFCLRHGRPWPPAQATPAAA
;
A
#
# COMPACT_ATOMS: atom_id res chain seq x y z
N ALA A 1 3.70 14.86 5.85
CA ALA A 1 3.59 13.40 5.93
C ALA A 1 3.23 12.81 4.56
N GLU A 2 3.94 11.79 4.16
CA GLU A 2 3.75 11.15 2.86
C GLU A 2 3.61 9.64 3.03
N ILE A 3 2.91 9.01 2.09
CA ILE A 3 2.75 7.56 2.04
C ILE A 3 3.09 7.06 0.63
N LEU A 4 3.80 5.94 0.58
CA LEU A 4 4.11 5.27 -0.68
C LEU A 4 2.92 4.47 -1.16
N LEU A 5 2.50 4.73 -2.39
CA LEU A 5 1.49 3.93 -3.07
C LEU A 5 2.00 3.54 -4.45
N GLY A 6 1.53 2.42 -4.94
CA GLY A 6 1.90 1.89 -6.24
C GLY A 6 0.69 1.57 -7.09
N ARG A 7 0.94 1.40 -8.39
CA ARG A 7 -0.10 0.95 -9.30
C ARG A 7 0.41 -0.20 -10.17
N SER A 8 -0.44 -1.19 -10.31
CA SER A 8 -0.24 -2.28 -11.25
C SER A 8 -0.63 -1.83 -12.66
N PRO A 9 0.01 -2.38 -13.73
CA PRO A 9 -0.44 -2.13 -15.10
C PRO A 9 -1.90 -2.54 -15.36
N HIS A 10 -2.44 -3.40 -14.50
CA HIS A 10 -3.83 -3.88 -14.63
C HIS A 10 -4.85 -2.98 -13.93
N PHE A 11 -4.41 -1.97 -13.19
CA PHE A 11 -5.31 -1.04 -12.53
C PHE A 11 -5.89 -0.04 -13.54
N PRO A 12 -7.13 0.46 -13.32
CA PRO A 12 -7.64 1.59 -14.08
C PRO A 12 -6.70 2.79 -13.98
N PRO A 13 -6.64 3.65 -15.00
CA PRO A 13 -5.78 4.83 -14.98
C PRO A 13 -6.00 5.69 -13.73
N GLY A 14 -4.89 6.12 -13.12
CA GLY A 14 -4.92 6.97 -11.94
C GLY A 14 -5.16 6.27 -10.62
N LEU A 15 -5.47 4.97 -10.62
CA LEU A 15 -5.69 4.23 -9.39
C LEU A 15 -4.34 3.78 -8.80
N TYR A 16 -4.11 4.18 -7.56
CA TYR A 16 -2.97 3.73 -6.75
C TYR A 16 -3.48 3.04 -5.49
N SER A 17 -2.70 2.12 -4.98
CA SER A 17 -3.06 1.36 -3.78
C SER A 17 -1.82 1.07 -2.95
N THR A 18 -2.02 0.57 -1.74
CA THR A 18 -0.92 0.04 -0.95
C THR A 18 -0.32 -1.18 -1.66
N LEU A 19 0.98 -1.40 -1.45
CA LEU A 19 1.67 -2.51 -2.09
C LEU A 19 1.32 -3.80 -1.37
N ALA A 20 1.23 -4.88 -2.13
CA ALA A 20 0.89 -6.20 -1.61
C ALA A 20 1.70 -7.27 -2.33
N GLY A 21 2.02 -8.34 -1.61
CA GLY A 21 2.73 -9.48 -2.16
C GLY A 21 2.50 -10.70 -1.28
N PHE A 22 3.03 -11.84 -1.71
CA PHE A 22 2.85 -13.09 -0.98
C PHE A 22 4.06 -13.39 -0.10
N VAL A 23 3.79 -13.97 1.07
CA VAL A 23 4.84 -14.49 1.94
C VAL A 23 5.40 -15.76 1.31
N ASP A 24 6.71 -15.83 1.15
CA ASP A 24 7.38 -17.03 0.62
C ASP A 24 7.59 -18.06 1.73
N ALA A 25 7.75 -19.32 1.30
CA ALA A 25 8.03 -20.41 2.22
C ALA A 25 9.32 -20.11 3.02
N GLY A 26 9.24 -20.29 4.34
CA GLY A 26 10.40 -20.08 5.21
C GLY A 26 10.64 -18.65 5.65
N GLU A 27 9.81 -17.70 5.19
CA GLU A 27 9.99 -16.30 5.58
C GLU A 27 8.88 -15.87 6.54
N SER A 28 9.19 -14.95 7.45
CA SER A 28 8.17 -14.36 8.32
C SER A 28 7.38 -13.29 7.56
N ALA A 29 6.24 -12.88 8.11
CA ALA A 29 5.46 -11.79 7.52
C ALA A 29 6.26 -10.50 7.44
N GLU A 30 7.04 -10.17 8.49
CA GLU A 30 7.88 -8.97 8.50
C GLU A 30 8.99 -9.03 7.45
N GLN A 31 9.62 -10.19 7.28
CA GLN A 31 10.61 -10.40 6.24
C GLN A 31 9.99 -10.21 4.85
N ALA A 32 8.76 -10.69 4.66
CA ALA A 32 8.04 -10.52 3.41
C ALA A 32 7.79 -9.03 3.11
N VAL A 33 7.43 -8.24 4.12
CA VAL A 33 7.24 -6.79 3.93
C VAL A 33 8.52 -6.14 3.42
N HIS A 34 9.67 -6.42 4.05
CA HIS A 34 10.96 -5.90 3.60
C HIS A 34 11.28 -6.31 2.17
N ARG A 35 11.16 -7.60 1.87
CA ARG A 35 11.51 -8.16 0.56
C ARG A 35 10.62 -7.63 -0.54
N GLU A 36 9.31 -7.67 -0.35
CA GLU A 36 8.34 -7.25 -1.37
C GLU A 36 8.48 -5.77 -1.71
N ILE A 37 8.62 -4.91 -0.71
CA ILE A 37 8.81 -3.47 -0.96
C ILE A 37 10.11 -3.24 -1.73
N PHE A 38 11.18 -3.92 -1.37
CA PHE A 38 12.45 -3.77 -2.07
C PHE A 38 12.39 -4.29 -3.50
N GLU A 39 11.81 -5.47 -3.71
CA GLU A 39 11.68 -6.04 -5.05
C GLU A 39 10.81 -5.19 -5.96
N GLU A 40 9.70 -4.66 -5.43
CA GLU A 40 8.74 -3.92 -6.24
C GLU A 40 9.14 -2.47 -6.49
N THR A 41 9.81 -1.83 -5.54
CA THR A 41 10.07 -0.38 -5.60
C THR A 41 11.52 0.04 -5.40
N GLY A 42 12.41 -0.87 -5.02
CA GLY A 42 13.81 -0.54 -4.71
C GLY A 42 14.00 0.16 -3.37
N LEU A 43 12.94 0.36 -2.61
CA LEU A 43 13.02 1.08 -1.34
C LEU A 43 13.29 0.15 -0.18
N ARG A 44 14.02 0.66 0.81
CA ARG A 44 14.22 0.00 2.09
C ARG A 44 13.27 0.58 3.13
N ILE A 45 12.77 -0.28 4.00
CA ILE A 45 11.89 0.11 5.10
C ILE A 45 12.51 -0.30 6.43
N ARG A 46 11.98 0.23 7.51
CA ARG A 46 12.31 -0.18 8.88
C ARG A 46 11.06 -0.21 9.75
N ALA A 47 11.18 -0.88 10.89
CA ALA A 47 10.14 -0.93 11.91
C ALA A 47 8.76 -1.31 11.37
N PRO A 48 8.62 -2.43 10.62
CA PRO A 48 7.31 -2.87 10.18
C PRO A 48 6.45 -3.19 11.39
N ARG A 49 5.25 -2.59 11.43
CA ARG A 49 4.31 -2.72 12.53
C ARG A 49 3.02 -3.35 12.03
N TYR A 50 2.66 -4.48 12.62
CA TYR A 50 1.40 -5.15 12.29
C TYR A 50 0.22 -4.22 12.58
N PHE A 51 -0.68 -4.11 11.62
CA PHE A 51 -1.88 -3.29 11.76
C PHE A 51 -3.13 -4.16 11.94
N SER A 52 -3.40 -5.05 10.99
CA SER A 52 -4.63 -5.87 11.01
C SER A 52 -4.54 -7.00 9.98
N SER A 53 -5.48 -7.91 10.04
CA SER A 53 -5.63 -8.96 9.04
C SER A 53 -7.03 -8.95 8.43
N GLN A 54 -7.15 -9.48 7.22
CA GLN A 54 -8.41 -9.53 6.50
C GLN A 54 -8.45 -10.75 5.60
N ALA A 55 -9.53 -11.52 5.67
CA ALA A 55 -9.78 -12.56 4.68
C ALA A 55 -10.15 -11.87 3.35
N TRP A 56 -9.50 -12.28 2.26
CA TRP A 56 -9.72 -11.70 0.94
C TRP A 56 -10.08 -12.83 -0.03
N PRO A 57 -11.35 -12.89 -0.50
CA PRO A 57 -11.84 -14.05 -1.26
C PRO A 57 -11.49 -14.03 -2.75
N PHE A 58 -10.52 -13.24 -3.20
CA PHE A 58 -10.17 -13.06 -4.62
C PHE A 58 -8.73 -13.50 -4.89
N PRO A 59 -8.43 -14.82 -5.11
CA PRO A 59 -9.37 -15.93 -5.04
C PRO A 59 -9.62 -16.43 -3.61
N HIS A 60 -8.61 -16.52 -2.79
CA HIS A 60 -8.68 -16.85 -1.38
C HIS A 60 -7.33 -16.56 -0.74
N ALA A 61 -7.28 -15.56 0.09
CA ALA A 61 -6.06 -15.15 0.75
C ALA A 61 -6.35 -14.63 2.16
N LEU A 62 -5.34 -14.67 3.01
CA LEU A 62 -5.32 -13.93 4.25
C LEU A 62 -4.36 -12.76 4.06
N MET A 63 -4.88 -11.56 4.12
CA MET A 63 -4.05 -10.35 4.03
C MET A 63 -3.61 -9.92 5.41
N LEU A 64 -2.33 -9.65 5.56
CA LEU A 64 -1.74 -9.09 6.77
C LEU A 64 -1.30 -7.67 6.45
N GLY A 65 -1.89 -6.69 7.10
CA GLY A 65 -1.59 -5.29 6.88
C GLY A 65 -0.49 -4.79 7.82
N TYR A 66 0.49 -4.09 7.25
CA TYR A 66 1.62 -3.53 7.98
C TYR A 66 1.80 -2.06 7.64
N GLN A 67 2.17 -1.27 8.64
CA GLN A 67 2.73 0.06 8.45
C GLN A 67 4.24 -0.04 8.69
N ALA A 68 5.02 0.68 7.89
CA ALA A 68 6.47 0.70 8.05
C ALA A 68 7.01 2.10 7.75
N GLU A 69 8.23 2.36 8.17
CA GLU A 69 8.89 3.62 7.91
C GLU A 69 9.84 3.51 6.72
N TYR A 70 9.89 4.54 5.90
CA TYR A 70 10.88 4.65 4.83
C TYR A 70 12.28 4.74 5.43
N ALA A 71 13.19 3.92 4.93
CA ALA A 71 14.57 3.85 5.46
C ALA A 71 15.64 4.12 4.41
N GLY A 72 15.27 4.43 3.18
CA GLY A 72 16.22 4.79 2.14
C GLY A 72 15.96 4.11 0.80
N GLY A 73 16.78 4.48 -0.17
CA GLY A 73 16.68 3.99 -1.54
C GLY A 73 15.91 4.95 -2.44
N ASP A 74 16.04 4.71 -3.74
CA ASP A 74 15.32 5.46 -4.77
C ASP A 74 14.28 4.54 -5.41
N ILE A 75 13.18 5.11 -5.86
CA ILE A 75 12.11 4.32 -6.49
C ILE A 75 12.58 3.79 -7.83
N VAL A 76 12.60 2.46 -7.95
CA VAL A 76 12.86 1.73 -9.18
C VAL A 76 11.78 0.65 -9.29
N CYS A 77 10.78 0.89 -10.11
CA CYS A 77 9.63 0.00 -10.23
C CYS A 77 10.01 -1.33 -10.91
N ALA A 78 9.54 -2.45 -10.37
CA ALA A 78 9.76 -3.77 -10.94
C ALA A 78 9.04 -3.87 -12.29
N PRO A 79 9.77 -4.17 -13.40
CA PRO A 79 9.16 -4.25 -14.73
C PRO A 79 8.03 -5.29 -14.76
N GLY A 80 6.90 -4.90 -15.36
CA GLY A 80 5.75 -5.79 -15.52
C GLY A 80 4.89 -5.97 -14.29
N GLU A 81 5.38 -5.63 -13.11
CA GLU A 81 4.64 -5.78 -11.84
C GLU A 81 4.12 -4.44 -11.33
N ILE A 82 4.97 -3.43 -11.32
CA ILE A 82 4.64 -2.09 -10.85
C ILE A 82 4.85 -1.11 -12.00
N GLU A 83 3.77 -0.47 -12.43
CA GLU A 83 3.84 0.52 -13.50
C GLU A 83 4.38 1.85 -12.99
N ASP A 84 3.98 2.24 -11.78
CA ASP A 84 4.43 3.46 -11.13
C ASP A 84 4.33 3.32 -9.62
N ALA A 85 5.19 3.99 -8.89
CA ALA A 85 5.13 4.09 -7.45
C ALA A 85 5.63 5.47 -7.05
N ARG A 86 4.94 6.10 -6.12
CA ARG A 86 5.34 7.43 -5.65
C ARG A 86 4.84 7.70 -4.24
N PHE A 87 5.46 8.67 -3.60
CA PHE A 87 4.99 9.17 -2.31
C PHE A 87 3.90 10.21 -2.54
N PHE A 88 2.80 10.05 -1.82
CA PHE A 88 1.69 11.00 -1.84
C PHE A 88 1.62 11.72 -0.51
N HIS A 89 1.51 13.04 -0.56
CA HIS A 89 1.27 13.82 0.64
C HIS A 89 -0.12 13.49 1.21
N VAL A 90 -0.26 13.51 2.52
CA VAL A 90 -1.53 13.20 3.20
C VAL A 90 -2.68 14.09 2.74
N ASP A 91 -2.40 15.29 2.26
CA ASP A 91 -3.40 16.24 1.75
C ASP A 91 -3.60 16.15 0.23
N ALA A 92 -2.93 15.22 -0.45
CA ALA A 92 -2.99 15.09 -1.91
C ALA A 92 -3.05 13.62 -2.33
N LEU A 93 -3.88 12.83 -1.64
CA LEU A 93 -4.03 11.41 -1.95
C LEU A 93 -4.75 11.21 -3.29
N PRO A 94 -4.41 10.14 -4.03
CA PRO A 94 -5.10 9.80 -5.27
C PRO A 94 -6.50 9.25 -4.99
N PRO A 95 -7.31 8.97 -6.03
CA PRO A 95 -8.59 8.29 -5.85
C PRO A 95 -8.43 7.01 -5.04
N LEU A 96 -9.38 6.76 -4.14
CA LEU A 96 -9.35 5.62 -3.24
C LEU A 96 -9.71 4.34 -3.97
N PHE A 97 -9.18 3.22 -3.47
CA PHE A 97 -9.57 1.89 -3.94
C PHE A 97 -11.10 1.74 -3.82
N PRO A 98 -11.79 1.18 -4.85
CA PRO A 98 -13.27 1.21 -4.88
C PRO A 98 -13.94 0.39 -3.78
N ILE A 99 -13.27 -0.63 -3.24
CA ILE A 99 -13.83 -1.43 -2.14
C ILE A 99 -13.43 -0.79 -0.83
N ARG A 100 -14.39 -0.12 -0.17
CA ARG A 100 -14.12 0.72 1.00
C ARG A 100 -13.46 -0.02 2.17
N TYR A 101 -13.86 -1.26 2.43
CA TYR A 101 -13.35 -2.05 3.54
C TYR A 101 -12.07 -2.82 3.22
N ALA A 102 -11.54 -2.69 2.00
CA ALA A 102 -10.30 -3.36 1.62
C ALA A 102 -9.14 -2.90 2.52
N MET A 103 -8.17 -3.79 2.76
CA MET A 103 -7.02 -3.51 3.61
C MET A 103 -6.29 -2.23 3.17
N ALA A 104 -6.18 -1.97 1.86
CA ALA A 104 -5.56 -0.75 1.35
C ALA A 104 -6.21 0.50 1.95
N ASN A 105 -7.53 0.55 1.99
CA ASN A 105 -8.24 1.71 2.55
C ASN A 105 -8.14 1.76 4.07
N GLN A 106 -8.09 0.63 4.74
CA GLN A 106 -7.89 0.59 6.18
C GLN A 106 -6.51 1.14 6.56
N LEU A 107 -5.47 0.79 5.80
CA LEU A 107 -4.13 1.32 6.01
C LEU A 107 -4.05 2.82 5.73
N LEU A 108 -4.70 3.29 4.66
CA LEU A 108 -4.77 4.72 4.35
C LEU A 108 -5.54 5.49 5.43
N ARG A 109 -6.64 4.93 5.93
CA ARG A 109 -7.40 5.53 7.02
C ARG A 109 -6.54 5.70 8.26
N ASP A 110 -5.81 4.65 8.65
CA ASP A 110 -4.90 4.71 9.79
C ASP A 110 -3.85 5.81 9.60
N PHE A 111 -3.26 5.89 8.40
CA PHE A 111 -2.29 6.92 8.07
C PHE A 111 -2.89 8.33 8.22
N CYS A 112 -4.05 8.58 7.64
CA CYS A 112 -4.72 9.88 7.73
C CYS A 112 -5.02 10.26 9.17
N LEU A 113 -5.62 9.36 9.93
CA LEU A 113 -6.00 9.63 11.32
C LEU A 113 -4.79 9.89 12.21
N ARG A 114 -3.71 9.14 12.03
CA ARG A 114 -2.48 9.36 12.79
C ARG A 114 -1.82 10.70 12.50
N HIS A 115 -2.10 11.28 11.35
CA HIS A 115 -1.58 12.61 10.98
C HIS A 115 -2.61 13.72 11.14
N GLY A 116 -3.66 13.47 11.92
CA GLY A 116 -4.66 14.48 12.27
C GLY A 116 -5.57 14.89 11.11
N ARG A 117 -5.75 14.01 10.12
CA ARG A 117 -6.61 14.29 8.97
C ARG A 117 -7.90 13.45 9.05
N PRO A 118 -9.03 13.99 8.59
CA PRO A 118 -10.28 13.24 8.59
C PRO A 118 -10.28 12.13 7.55
N TRP A 119 -11.12 11.14 7.75
CA TRP A 119 -11.32 10.06 6.79
C TRP A 119 -12.79 9.94 6.42
N PRO A 120 -13.18 9.79 5.13
CA PRO A 120 -12.28 9.90 3.98
C PRO A 120 -11.87 11.35 3.71
N PRO A 121 -10.70 11.57 3.08
CA PRO A 121 -10.28 12.93 2.74
C PRO A 121 -11.19 13.51 1.65
N ALA A 122 -11.45 14.82 1.73
CA ALA A 122 -12.37 15.47 0.82
C ALA A 122 -11.89 15.45 -0.64
N GLN A 123 -10.58 15.46 -0.87
CA GLN A 123 -9.99 15.48 -2.19
C GLN A 123 -9.86 14.11 -2.84
N ALA A 124 -9.93 13.03 -2.06
CA ALA A 124 -9.76 11.67 -2.56
C ALA A 124 -11.12 10.99 -2.68
N THR A 125 -11.62 10.87 -3.90
CA THR A 125 -12.89 10.16 -4.17
C THR A 125 -12.58 8.71 -4.51
N PRO A 126 -13.52 7.77 -4.21
CA PRO A 126 -13.35 6.39 -4.65
C PRO A 126 -13.25 6.31 -6.17
N ALA A 127 -12.37 5.41 -6.67
CA ALA A 127 -12.30 5.15 -8.10
C ALA A 127 -13.61 4.51 -8.57
N ALA A 128 -13.98 4.76 -9.82
CA ALA A 128 -15.16 4.13 -10.42
C ALA A 128 -14.95 2.61 -10.49
N ALA A 129 -15.99 1.89 -10.14
CA ALA A 129 -15.97 0.43 -10.16
C ALA A 129 -15.92 -0.12 -11.59
#